data_c64c7e349a713685705d662b5fd323bc
#
_entry.id   c64c7e349a713685705d662b5fd323bc
#
_cell.length_a   1.000
_cell.length_b   1.000
_cell.length_c   1.000
_cell.angle_alpha   90.00
_cell.angle_beta   90.00
_cell.angle_gamma   90.00
#
_symmetry.space_group_name_H-M   'P 1'
#
loop_
_entity.id
_entity.type
_entity.pdbx_description
1 polymer ?
#
loop_
_entity_poly.entity_id
_entity_poly.type
_entity_poly.pdbx_seq_one_letter_code
_entity_poly.pdbx_strand_id
1 'polypeptide(L)'
;ALPAICKELGLTEEQLQEVWSRSSAYSDDRLEQELAGVADGTGLPLRTLQAMHAVPLLMPYSCSSIAAWGEATEDGHLYQTRNLDWNLELGAHNFAAIVIYVPDVGSPHVVPTFAGFSGAHTGMNFHGIALSEMGDASGKEAPYFVHAPHFTAFFRTMLYDADSLTEALEIFRQQPMTKRYHFVFGDGRTDRRAVKVRAHSPEPADRRLMIWKDNDATDEFAPNVLSCVVYNDEGRGAFPTLKSGHGKLNGEALVKLANQIPIKGGNVINVVYDATDLKMWVTYAHGSEEAYQRPSVLIDLRQVVGPDVSATRTAAP
;
A
#
# COMPACT_ATOMS: atom_id res chain seq x y z
N ALA A 1 4.16 18.93 -9.83
CA ALA A 1 4.27 18.30 -8.50
C ALA A 1 5.71 18.35 -7.95
N LEU A 2 6.72 17.77 -8.63
CA LEU A 2 8.09 17.66 -8.07
C LEU A 2 8.71 18.99 -7.56
N PRO A 3 8.65 20.14 -8.28
CA PRO A 3 9.21 21.39 -7.75
C PRO A 3 8.55 21.86 -6.44
N ALA A 4 7.23 21.66 -6.27
CA ALA A 4 6.54 21.99 -5.04
C ALA A 4 6.97 21.07 -3.89
N ILE A 5 7.14 19.79 -4.17
CA ILE A 5 7.63 18.78 -3.22
C ILE A 5 9.07 19.10 -2.79
N CYS A 6 9.96 19.41 -3.73
CA CYS A 6 11.34 19.82 -3.43
C CYS A 6 11.37 21.03 -2.50
N LYS A 7 10.52 22.04 -2.77
CA LYS A 7 10.40 23.22 -1.92
C LYS A 7 9.93 22.87 -0.51
N GLU A 8 8.92 22.01 -0.38
CA GLU A 8 8.38 21.56 0.90
C GLU A 8 9.42 20.80 1.73
N LEU A 9 10.16 19.89 1.08
CA LEU A 9 11.23 19.12 1.72
C LEU A 9 12.51 19.90 1.98
N GLY A 10 12.67 21.08 1.39
CA GLY A 10 13.93 21.82 1.41
C GLY A 10 15.07 21.07 0.69
N LEU A 11 14.74 20.25 -0.31
CA LEU A 11 15.67 19.42 -1.07
C LEU A 11 15.70 19.81 -2.55
N THR A 12 16.79 19.45 -3.23
CA THR A 12 16.88 19.56 -4.69
C THR A 12 16.51 18.25 -5.37
N GLU A 13 16.22 18.31 -6.66
CA GLU A 13 16.00 17.10 -7.47
C GLU A 13 17.24 16.19 -7.47
N GLU A 14 18.44 16.75 -7.48
CA GLU A 14 19.70 16.01 -7.43
C GLU A 14 19.85 15.23 -6.11
N GLN A 15 19.45 15.82 -4.99
CA GLN A 15 19.46 15.13 -3.69
C GLN A 15 18.46 13.99 -3.65
N LEU A 16 17.27 14.15 -4.23
CA LEU A 16 16.30 13.06 -4.38
C LEU A 16 16.82 11.94 -5.26
N GLN A 17 17.52 12.29 -6.35
CA GLN A 17 18.18 11.31 -7.22
C GLN A 17 19.28 10.53 -6.51
N GLU A 18 20.05 11.17 -5.68
CA GLU A 18 21.08 10.49 -4.88
C GLU A 18 20.43 9.47 -3.92
N VAL A 19 19.35 9.86 -3.26
CA VAL A 19 18.58 8.93 -2.41
C VAL A 19 18.05 7.75 -3.23
N TRP A 20 17.46 8.03 -4.39
CA TRP A 20 16.98 6.97 -5.29
C TRP A 20 18.11 6.03 -5.71
N SER A 21 19.24 6.55 -6.17
CA SER A 21 20.36 5.74 -6.66
C SER A 21 20.92 4.78 -5.61
N ARG A 22 20.88 5.18 -4.33
CA ARG A 22 21.31 4.34 -3.21
C ARG A 22 20.28 3.29 -2.83
N SER A 23 19.00 3.64 -2.89
CA SER A 23 17.89 2.77 -2.53
C SER A 23 17.56 1.77 -3.63
N SER A 24 17.56 2.19 -4.90
CA SER A 24 17.19 1.36 -6.04
C SER A 24 18.15 0.20 -6.31
N ALA A 25 19.42 0.31 -5.87
CA ALA A 25 20.38 -0.79 -5.94
C ALA A 25 19.93 -2.06 -5.16
N TYR A 26 18.94 -1.94 -4.30
CA TYR A 26 18.33 -3.03 -3.54
C TYR A 26 16.94 -3.43 -4.07
N SER A 27 16.47 -2.77 -5.11
CA SER A 27 15.17 -2.99 -5.73
C SER A 27 15.27 -3.96 -6.90
N ASP A 28 14.12 -4.48 -7.30
CA ASP A 28 13.98 -5.30 -8.49
C ASP A 28 14.15 -4.46 -9.76
N ASP A 29 14.89 -4.98 -10.72
CA ASP A 29 15.17 -4.32 -12.01
C ASP A 29 13.91 -4.02 -12.82
N ARG A 30 12.81 -4.75 -12.58
CA ARG A 30 11.52 -4.54 -13.26
C ARG A 30 11.00 -3.10 -13.05
N LEU A 31 11.18 -2.53 -11.86
CA LEU A 31 10.76 -1.15 -11.60
C LEU A 31 11.59 -0.14 -12.40
N GLU A 32 12.91 -0.33 -12.49
CA GLU A 32 13.78 0.53 -13.31
C GLU A 32 13.44 0.44 -14.80
N GLN A 33 13.13 -0.75 -15.31
CA GLN A 33 12.70 -0.94 -16.69
C GLN A 33 11.36 -0.22 -16.96
N GLU A 34 10.41 -0.28 -16.03
CA GLU A 34 9.15 0.46 -16.15
C GLU A 34 9.38 1.97 -16.17
N LEU A 35 10.24 2.47 -15.27
CA LEU A 35 10.58 3.90 -15.25
C LEU A 35 11.23 4.37 -16.54
N ALA A 36 12.12 3.55 -17.12
CA ALA A 36 12.70 3.83 -18.42
C ALA A 36 11.62 3.88 -19.52
N GLY A 37 10.69 2.91 -19.53
CA GLY A 37 9.55 2.91 -20.46
C GLY A 37 8.63 4.11 -20.30
N VAL A 38 8.36 4.54 -19.06
CA VAL A 38 7.58 5.77 -18.80
C VAL A 38 8.33 7.01 -19.29
N ALA A 39 9.65 7.08 -19.09
CA ALA A 39 10.48 8.17 -19.59
C ALA A 39 10.43 8.26 -21.11
N ASP A 40 10.61 7.14 -21.79
CA ASP A 40 10.57 7.06 -23.26
C ASP A 40 9.18 7.45 -23.81
N GLY A 41 8.12 6.95 -23.20
CA GLY A 41 6.75 7.21 -23.66
C GLY A 41 6.26 8.65 -23.40
N THR A 42 6.77 9.30 -22.36
CA THR A 42 6.34 10.65 -21.96
C THR A 42 7.29 11.76 -22.40
N GLY A 43 8.53 11.41 -22.73
CA GLY A 43 9.62 12.37 -22.98
C GLY A 43 10.14 13.07 -21.72
N LEU A 44 9.71 12.62 -20.51
CA LEU A 44 10.24 13.13 -19.26
C LEU A 44 11.62 12.54 -19.00
N PRO A 45 12.56 13.32 -18.42
CA PRO A 45 13.84 12.76 -18.03
C PRO A 45 13.67 11.62 -17.01
N LEU A 46 14.30 10.48 -17.25
CA LEU A 46 14.27 9.32 -16.33
C LEU A 46 14.64 9.74 -14.90
N ARG A 47 15.66 10.59 -14.77
CA ARG A 47 16.09 11.13 -13.48
C ARG A 47 14.98 11.85 -12.71
N THR A 48 14.07 12.55 -13.39
CA THR A 48 12.94 13.24 -12.74
C THR A 48 11.94 12.22 -12.19
N LEU A 49 11.67 11.14 -12.93
CA LEU A 49 10.82 10.04 -12.45
C LEU A 49 11.45 9.33 -11.26
N GLN A 50 12.74 9.06 -11.31
CA GLN A 50 13.50 8.47 -10.19
C GLN A 50 13.45 9.35 -8.94
N ALA A 51 13.65 10.66 -9.08
CA ALA A 51 13.54 11.61 -7.98
C ALA A 51 12.13 11.58 -7.35
N MET A 52 11.07 11.49 -8.16
CA MET A 52 9.70 11.36 -7.65
C MET A 52 9.50 10.10 -6.79
N HIS A 53 10.16 9.00 -7.13
CA HIS A 53 10.07 7.73 -6.40
C HIS A 53 10.85 7.74 -5.07
N ALA A 54 11.77 8.68 -4.87
CA ALA A 54 12.43 8.88 -3.59
C ALA A 54 11.58 9.69 -2.58
N VAL A 55 10.56 10.42 -3.06
CA VAL A 55 9.74 11.32 -2.22
C VAL A 55 9.09 10.61 -1.03
N PRO A 56 8.39 9.46 -1.19
CA PRO A 56 7.72 8.80 -0.07
C PRO A 56 8.66 8.34 1.04
N LEU A 57 9.95 8.17 0.74
CA LEU A 57 10.96 7.83 1.74
C LEU A 57 11.22 9.00 2.70
N LEU A 58 11.18 10.23 2.21
CA LEU A 58 11.63 11.41 2.91
C LEU A 58 10.49 12.24 3.50
N MET A 59 9.27 12.06 3.03
CA MET A 59 8.11 12.81 3.53
C MET A 59 7.41 12.11 4.69
N PRO A 60 7.03 12.86 5.72
CA PRO A 60 6.08 12.37 6.71
C PRO A 60 4.69 12.28 6.05
N TYR A 61 3.96 11.23 6.36
CA TYR A 61 2.57 11.03 6.02
C TYR A 61 1.91 10.12 7.05
N SER A 62 0.60 10.16 7.12
CA SER A 62 -0.17 9.27 7.97
C SER A 62 -1.08 8.40 7.11
N CYS A 63 -1.44 7.28 7.65
CA CYS A 63 -2.28 6.31 6.95
C CYS A 63 -3.07 5.49 7.96
N SER A 64 -4.05 4.76 7.47
CA SER A 64 -4.70 3.72 8.24
C SER A 64 -5.02 2.52 7.36
N SER A 65 -5.08 1.37 7.98
CA SER A 65 -5.49 0.14 7.32
C SER A 65 -6.20 -0.78 8.31
N ILE A 66 -7.18 -1.48 7.81
CA ILE A 66 -7.99 -2.46 8.52
C ILE A 66 -8.12 -3.67 7.60
N ALA A 67 -8.00 -4.88 8.15
CA ALA A 67 -8.43 -6.09 7.45
C ALA A 67 -9.40 -6.86 8.34
N ALA A 68 -10.47 -7.37 7.72
CA ALA A 68 -11.47 -8.22 8.34
C ALA A 68 -11.79 -9.40 7.43
N TRP A 69 -11.95 -10.60 8.00
CA TRP A 69 -12.19 -11.82 7.24
C TRP A 69 -12.99 -12.85 8.04
N GLY A 70 -13.33 -13.97 7.41
CA GLY A 70 -13.92 -15.11 8.07
C GLY A 70 -15.17 -14.74 8.87
N GLU A 71 -15.22 -15.07 10.16
CA GLU A 71 -16.37 -14.81 11.01
C GLU A 71 -16.66 -13.32 11.28
N ALA A 72 -15.73 -12.42 10.98
CA ALA A 72 -15.94 -10.98 11.13
C ALA A 72 -16.76 -10.39 9.96
N THR A 73 -16.82 -11.07 8.82
CA THR A 73 -17.50 -10.62 7.62
C THR A 73 -18.76 -11.42 7.34
N GLU A 74 -19.74 -10.84 6.62
CA GLU A 74 -21.04 -11.47 6.39
C GLU A 74 -20.96 -12.69 5.43
N ASP A 75 -19.92 -12.74 4.60
CA ASP A 75 -19.70 -13.73 3.54
C ASP A 75 -18.40 -14.53 3.68
N GLY A 76 -17.62 -14.26 4.73
CA GLY A 76 -16.33 -14.88 4.98
C GLY A 76 -15.19 -14.35 4.10
N HIS A 77 -15.43 -13.34 3.26
CA HIS A 77 -14.42 -12.72 2.42
C HIS A 77 -13.38 -11.95 3.24
N LEU A 78 -12.20 -11.80 2.69
CA LEU A 78 -11.20 -10.88 3.21
C LEU A 78 -11.38 -9.52 2.57
N TYR A 79 -11.74 -8.55 3.41
CA TYR A 79 -11.76 -7.13 3.06
C TYR A 79 -10.60 -6.40 3.72
N GLN A 80 -9.88 -5.57 2.96
CA GLN A 80 -8.76 -4.79 3.47
C GLN A 80 -8.85 -3.35 3.01
N THR A 81 -8.69 -2.41 3.95
CA THR A 81 -8.69 -0.97 3.64
C THR A 81 -7.28 -0.42 3.56
N ARG A 82 -7.14 0.70 2.87
CA ARG A 82 -5.98 1.58 2.92
C ARG A 82 -6.39 3.02 2.71
N ASN A 83 -6.11 3.86 3.70
CA ASN A 83 -6.29 5.29 3.61
C ASN A 83 -4.93 5.98 3.56
N LEU A 84 -4.70 6.82 2.55
CA LEU A 84 -3.54 7.71 2.47
C LEU A 84 -3.95 9.10 2.90
N ASP A 85 -3.36 9.56 4.00
CA ASP A 85 -3.49 10.92 4.47
C ASP A 85 -2.16 11.65 4.22
N TRP A 86 -2.19 12.61 3.31
CA TRP A 86 -1.03 13.35 2.85
C TRP A 86 -1.42 14.80 2.52
N ASN A 87 -0.43 15.67 2.27
CA ASN A 87 -0.69 17.07 1.96
C ASN A 87 -1.31 17.25 0.57
N LEU A 88 -2.59 17.70 0.53
CA LEU A 88 -3.31 17.99 -0.71
C LEU A 88 -2.70 19.16 -1.51
N GLU A 89 -2.02 20.11 -0.84
CA GLU A 89 -1.41 21.26 -1.50
C GLU A 89 -0.28 20.85 -2.46
N LEU A 90 0.27 19.65 -2.29
CA LEU A 90 1.26 19.10 -3.22
C LEU A 90 0.65 18.66 -4.56
N GLY A 91 -0.68 18.56 -4.64
CA GLY A 91 -1.41 18.34 -5.87
C GLY A 91 -1.28 16.95 -6.49
N ALA A 92 -0.76 15.95 -5.77
CA ALA A 92 -0.61 14.59 -6.30
C ALA A 92 -1.96 13.99 -6.74
N HIS A 93 -3.03 14.28 -6.01
CA HIS A 93 -4.39 13.81 -6.29
C HIS A 93 -4.96 14.30 -7.63
N ASN A 94 -4.40 15.36 -8.22
CA ASN A 94 -4.79 15.83 -9.55
C ASN A 94 -4.29 14.90 -10.67
N PHE A 95 -3.43 13.94 -10.34
CA PHE A 95 -2.86 12.96 -11.25
C PHE A 95 -3.26 11.53 -10.86
N ALA A 96 -4.43 11.37 -10.26
CA ALA A 96 -4.96 10.07 -9.84
C ALA A 96 -4.94 9.06 -11.00
N ALA A 97 -4.44 7.85 -10.73
CA ALA A 97 -4.38 6.77 -11.69
C ALA A 97 -4.59 5.41 -11.01
N ILE A 98 -5.20 4.49 -11.74
CA ILE A 98 -5.28 3.08 -11.39
C ILE A 98 -4.56 2.33 -12.48
N VAL A 99 -3.46 1.65 -12.12
CA VAL A 99 -2.68 0.88 -13.08
C VAL A 99 -2.94 -0.60 -12.85
N ILE A 100 -3.33 -1.30 -13.92
CA ILE A 100 -3.50 -2.74 -13.93
C ILE A 100 -2.35 -3.31 -14.74
N TYR A 101 -1.52 -4.07 -14.06
CA TYR A 101 -0.37 -4.73 -14.66
C TYR A 101 -0.75 -6.14 -15.07
N VAL A 102 -0.44 -6.49 -16.30
CA VAL A 102 -0.61 -7.85 -16.87
C VAL A 102 0.75 -8.27 -17.42
N PRO A 103 1.67 -8.70 -16.56
CA PRO A 103 3.03 -9.03 -16.94
C PRO A 103 3.08 -10.35 -17.73
N ASP A 104 4.12 -10.52 -18.54
CA ASP A 104 4.39 -11.80 -19.21
C ASP A 104 4.82 -12.88 -18.21
N VAL A 105 5.49 -12.48 -17.14
CA VAL A 105 5.92 -13.36 -16.04
C VAL A 105 5.53 -12.71 -14.70
N GLY A 106 4.94 -13.51 -13.81
CA GLY A 106 4.45 -13.07 -12.51
C GLY A 106 2.94 -12.83 -12.50
N SER A 107 2.42 -12.44 -11.35
CA SER A 107 0.99 -12.29 -11.13
C SER A 107 0.47 -10.95 -11.67
N PRO A 108 -0.66 -10.95 -12.39
CA PRO A 108 -1.40 -9.72 -12.68
C PRO A 108 -1.78 -9.03 -11.36
N HIS A 109 -1.73 -7.68 -11.35
CA HIS A 109 -2.03 -6.93 -10.14
C HIS A 109 -2.51 -5.52 -10.44
N VAL A 110 -3.19 -4.92 -9.47
CA VAL A 110 -3.67 -3.54 -9.54
C VAL A 110 -2.98 -2.67 -8.49
N VAL A 111 -2.65 -1.47 -8.89
CA VAL A 111 -2.05 -0.45 -8.04
C VAL A 111 -2.81 0.86 -8.21
N PRO A 112 -3.63 1.28 -7.24
CA PRO A 112 -4.09 2.65 -7.15
C PRO A 112 -2.90 3.56 -6.87
N THR A 113 -2.67 4.55 -7.72
CA THR A 113 -1.44 5.35 -7.71
C THR A 113 -1.67 6.74 -8.31
N PHE A 114 -0.59 7.39 -8.67
CA PHE A 114 -0.59 8.68 -9.38
C PHE A 114 0.18 8.54 -10.69
N ALA A 115 -0.24 9.26 -11.74
CA ALA A 115 0.42 9.22 -13.04
C ALA A 115 1.91 9.55 -12.92
N GLY A 116 2.75 8.68 -13.48
CA GLY A 116 4.21 8.78 -13.41
C GLY A 116 4.84 8.16 -12.17
N PHE A 117 4.04 7.57 -11.24
CA PHE A 117 4.54 6.85 -10.09
C PHE A 117 4.29 5.35 -10.27
N SER A 118 5.33 4.59 -10.60
CA SER A 118 5.30 3.14 -10.86
C SER A 118 5.47 2.28 -9.59
N GLY A 119 5.88 2.87 -8.47
CA GLY A 119 5.91 2.18 -7.18
C GLY A 119 4.51 1.88 -6.64
N ALA A 120 4.38 0.89 -5.77
CA ALA A 120 3.12 0.55 -5.12
C ALA A 120 3.13 0.98 -3.64
N HIS A 121 2.26 1.90 -3.24
CA HIS A 121 2.03 2.22 -1.83
C HIS A 121 0.86 1.42 -1.24
N THR A 122 0.11 0.78 -2.09
CA THR A 122 -0.92 -0.22 -1.84
C THR A 122 -1.17 -0.97 -3.15
N GLY A 123 -1.74 -2.15 -3.09
CA GLY A 123 -2.10 -2.90 -4.28
C GLY A 123 -2.70 -4.26 -3.94
N MET A 124 -3.23 -4.93 -4.95
CA MET A 124 -3.74 -6.28 -4.85
C MET A 124 -3.39 -7.07 -6.10
N ASN A 125 -2.89 -8.31 -5.94
CA ASN A 125 -2.66 -9.20 -7.06
C ASN A 125 -3.81 -10.19 -7.26
N PHE A 126 -3.78 -10.92 -8.35
CA PHE A 126 -4.83 -11.87 -8.73
C PHE A 126 -4.83 -13.18 -7.92
N HIS A 127 -3.83 -13.39 -7.05
CA HIS A 127 -3.86 -14.42 -6.01
C HIS A 127 -4.60 -13.97 -4.75
N GLY A 128 -5.04 -12.69 -4.71
CA GLY A 128 -5.74 -12.13 -3.55
C GLY A 128 -4.80 -11.61 -2.47
N ILE A 129 -3.53 -11.37 -2.81
CA ILE A 129 -2.59 -10.72 -1.91
C ILE A 129 -2.84 -9.22 -1.95
N ALA A 130 -3.31 -8.67 -0.83
CA ALA A 130 -3.55 -7.24 -0.64
C ALA A 130 -2.51 -6.64 0.30
N LEU A 131 -1.88 -5.56 -0.13
CA LEU A 131 -0.80 -4.89 0.58
C LEU A 131 -1.18 -3.46 0.94
N SER A 132 -1.02 -3.10 2.19
CA SER A 132 -1.22 -1.74 2.69
C SER A 132 -0.05 -1.32 3.56
N GLU A 133 0.45 -0.12 3.34
CA GLU A 133 1.50 0.47 4.15
C GLU A 133 0.95 1.65 4.96
N MET A 134 1.50 1.86 6.14
CA MET A 134 1.23 3.00 6.99
C MET A 134 2.55 3.52 7.56
N GLY A 135 2.70 4.84 7.61
CA GLY A 135 3.82 5.43 8.35
C GLY A 135 3.77 5.03 9.83
N ASP A 136 4.91 5.01 10.49
CA ASP A 136 5.00 4.87 11.95
C ASP A 136 5.06 6.27 12.57
N ALA A 137 3.91 6.94 12.63
CA ALA A 137 3.81 8.33 13.10
C ALA A 137 3.90 8.47 14.63
N SER A 138 3.91 7.37 15.38
CA SER A 138 3.82 7.40 16.85
C SER A 138 5.11 7.85 17.55
N GLY A 139 5.94 8.65 16.92
CA GLY A 139 7.14 9.14 17.57
C GLY A 139 8.15 9.77 16.64
N LYS A 140 9.33 10.04 17.18
CA LYS A 140 10.44 10.54 16.38
C LYS A 140 10.77 9.54 15.30
N GLU A 141 10.66 9.94 14.04
CA GLU A 141 11.12 9.12 12.94
C GLU A 141 12.57 8.68 13.17
N ALA A 142 12.82 7.39 12.95
CA ALA A 142 14.18 6.89 12.92
C ALA A 142 14.92 7.53 11.74
N PRO A 143 16.25 7.69 11.82
CA PRO A 143 17.03 8.12 10.67
C PRO A 143 16.73 7.24 9.45
N TYR A 144 16.65 7.86 8.28
CA TYR A 144 16.48 7.13 7.04
C TYR A 144 17.70 6.26 6.74
N PHE A 145 17.41 5.03 6.29
CA PHE A 145 18.42 4.09 5.85
C PHE A 145 18.30 3.88 4.35
N VAL A 146 19.17 4.53 3.59
CA VAL A 146 19.08 4.53 2.11
C VAL A 146 19.69 3.30 1.44
N HIS A 147 20.33 2.41 2.19
CA HIS A 147 20.85 1.12 1.70
C HIS A 147 19.80 -0.01 1.87
N ALA A 148 18.61 0.26 1.43
CA ALA A 148 17.46 -0.63 1.45
C ALA A 148 16.52 -0.26 0.31
N PRO A 149 15.72 -1.20 -0.22
CA PRO A 149 14.69 -0.84 -1.19
C PRO A 149 13.65 0.03 -0.52
N HIS A 150 13.15 1.01 -1.26
CA HIS A 150 11.94 1.71 -0.82
C HIS A 150 10.76 0.72 -0.77
N PHE A 151 9.87 0.83 0.23
CA PHE A 151 8.76 -0.12 0.37
C PHE A 151 7.89 -0.17 -0.89
N THR A 152 7.73 0.94 -1.62
CA THR A 152 6.95 0.97 -2.86
C THR A 152 7.57 0.13 -3.97
N ALA A 153 8.87 -0.09 -3.95
CA ALA A 153 9.57 -0.97 -4.89
C ALA A 153 9.36 -2.45 -4.51
N PHE A 154 9.62 -2.82 -3.26
CA PHE A 154 9.44 -4.22 -2.88
C PHE A 154 7.97 -4.66 -2.79
N PHE A 155 7.01 -3.74 -2.60
CA PHE A 155 5.59 -4.06 -2.79
C PHE A 155 5.30 -4.51 -4.22
N ARG A 156 5.95 -3.89 -5.22
CA ARG A 156 5.83 -4.37 -6.59
C ARG A 156 6.37 -5.79 -6.73
N THR A 157 7.52 -6.11 -6.14
CA THR A 157 8.04 -7.47 -6.11
C THR A 157 7.05 -8.44 -5.47
N MET A 158 6.48 -8.10 -4.31
CA MET A 158 5.48 -8.95 -3.65
C MET A 158 4.22 -9.15 -4.51
N LEU A 159 3.74 -8.09 -5.19
CA LEU A 159 2.57 -8.18 -6.07
C LEU A 159 2.83 -9.04 -7.30
N TYR A 160 4.06 -9.07 -7.81
CA TYR A 160 4.46 -9.94 -8.92
C TYR A 160 4.58 -11.40 -8.50
N ASP A 161 5.19 -11.66 -7.33
CA ASP A 161 5.80 -12.96 -7.06
C ASP A 161 5.15 -13.72 -5.90
N ALA A 162 4.28 -13.10 -5.08
CA ALA A 162 3.64 -13.77 -3.96
C ALA A 162 2.28 -14.38 -4.36
N ASP A 163 2.11 -15.67 -4.10
CA ASP A 163 0.87 -16.43 -4.34
C ASP A 163 0.10 -16.72 -3.04
N SER A 164 0.73 -16.41 -1.88
CA SER A 164 0.18 -16.63 -0.54
C SER A 164 0.71 -15.58 0.44
N LEU A 165 0.03 -15.41 1.56
CA LEU A 165 0.52 -14.57 2.66
C LEU A 165 1.86 -15.07 3.19
N THR A 166 2.06 -16.39 3.20
CA THR A 166 3.32 -16.99 3.63
C THR A 166 4.47 -16.54 2.75
N GLU A 167 4.34 -16.63 1.43
CA GLU A 167 5.35 -16.16 0.47
C GLU A 167 5.55 -14.65 0.53
N ALA A 168 4.47 -13.87 0.65
CA ALA A 168 4.55 -12.44 0.83
C ALA A 168 5.41 -12.07 2.06
N LEU A 169 5.23 -12.78 3.18
CA LEU A 169 6.03 -12.59 4.38
C LEU A 169 7.47 -13.06 4.22
N GLU A 170 7.73 -14.10 3.42
CA GLU A 170 9.10 -14.56 3.13
C GLU A 170 9.87 -13.53 2.30
N ILE A 171 9.25 -13.01 1.23
CA ILE A 171 9.83 -11.92 0.43
C ILE A 171 10.11 -10.71 1.34
N PHE A 172 9.13 -10.33 2.18
CA PHE A 172 9.25 -9.21 3.08
C PHE A 172 10.40 -9.36 4.09
N ARG A 173 10.57 -10.54 4.70
CA ARG A 173 11.62 -10.80 5.68
C ARG A 173 13.03 -10.66 5.12
N GLN A 174 13.21 -10.85 3.85
CA GLN A 174 14.52 -10.75 3.19
C GLN A 174 14.92 -9.29 2.95
N GLN A 175 13.99 -8.35 3.03
CA GLN A 175 14.26 -6.95 2.73
C GLN A 175 14.67 -6.16 3.96
N PRO A 176 15.75 -5.36 3.90
CA PRO A 176 15.99 -4.30 4.85
C PRO A 176 14.94 -3.20 4.69
N MET A 177 14.77 -2.35 5.72
CA MET A 177 13.80 -1.25 5.70
C MET A 177 14.49 0.09 5.65
N THR A 178 13.95 1.01 4.87
CA THR A 178 14.45 2.39 4.77
C THR A 178 14.12 3.24 5.99
N LYS A 179 13.01 2.94 6.68
CA LYS A 179 12.60 3.54 7.95
C LYS A 179 11.64 2.61 8.69
N ARG A 180 11.03 3.07 9.76
CA ARG A 180 9.96 2.32 10.43
C ARG A 180 8.67 2.42 9.63
N TYR A 181 7.98 1.30 9.55
CA TYR A 181 6.69 1.19 8.89
C TYR A 181 5.76 0.24 9.63
N HIS A 182 4.48 0.50 9.52
CA HIS A 182 3.44 -0.48 9.72
C HIS A 182 2.91 -0.96 8.38
N PHE A 183 2.49 -2.23 8.35
CA PHE A 183 1.87 -2.83 7.18
C PHE A 183 0.68 -3.68 7.61
N VAL A 184 -0.29 -3.83 6.71
CA VAL A 184 -1.27 -4.91 6.75
C VAL A 184 -1.10 -5.69 5.46
N PHE A 185 -0.86 -7.00 5.59
CA PHE A 185 -0.78 -7.95 4.49
C PHE A 185 -1.93 -8.93 4.61
N GLY A 186 -2.75 -9.01 3.57
CA GLY A 186 -3.89 -9.89 3.49
C GLY A 186 -3.76 -10.87 2.33
N ASP A 187 -4.38 -12.03 2.50
CA ASP A 187 -4.55 -13.06 1.49
C ASP A 187 -6.00 -13.54 1.54
N GLY A 188 -6.77 -13.16 0.53
CA GLY A 188 -8.20 -13.49 0.46
C GLY A 188 -8.48 -14.88 -0.11
N ARG A 189 -7.51 -15.61 -0.63
CA ARG A 189 -7.75 -16.81 -1.44
C ARG A 189 -7.06 -18.07 -0.94
N THR A 190 -5.80 -18.01 -0.58
CA THR A 190 -5.00 -19.16 -0.14
C THR A 190 -5.05 -19.31 1.37
N ASP A 191 -4.45 -18.39 2.10
CA ASP A 191 -4.40 -18.42 3.58
C ASP A 191 -5.68 -17.87 4.23
N ARG A 192 -6.45 -17.07 3.51
CA ARG A 192 -7.72 -16.43 3.89
C ARG A 192 -7.67 -15.73 5.24
N ARG A 193 -6.63 -14.93 5.41
CA ARG A 193 -6.38 -14.15 6.62
C ARG A 193 -5.49 -12.96 6.33
N ALA A 194 -5.36 -12.08 7.30
CA ALA A 194 -4.41 -10.99 7.28
C ALA A 194 -3.53 -10.99 8.53
N VAL A 195 -2.41 -10.27 8.44
CA VAL A 195 -1.55 -9.96 9.57
C VAL A 195 -1.21 -8.47 9.55
N LYS A 196 -0.99 -7.91 10.73
CA LYS A 196 -0.37 -6.62 10.89
C LYS A 196 1.12 -6.81 11.13
N VAL A 197 1.92 -5.98 10.50
CA VAL A 197 3.38 -6.07 10.58
C VAL A 197 3.93 -4.71 10.95
N ARG A 198 4.89 -4.66 11.85
CA ARG A 198 5.75 -3.50 12.07
C ARG A 198 7.18 -3.90 11.78
N ALA A 199 7.82 -3.14 10.92
CA ALA A 199 9.23 -3.31 10.64
C ALA A 199 9.98 -2.02 11.01
N HIS A 200 11.09 -2.20 11.70
CA HIS A 200 12.00 -1.14 12.10
C HIS A 200 13.41 -1.61 11.90
N SER A 201 14.10 -1.00 10.97
CA SER A 201 15.51 -1.33 10.76
C SER A 201 16.21 -0.11 10.15
N PRO A 202 16.90 0.72 10.96
CA PRO A 202 17.80 1.70 10.41
C PRO A 202 19.03 1.04 9.79
N GLU A 203 19.35 -0.19 10.25
CA GLU A 203 20.43 -1.04 9.76
C GLU A 203 19.89 -2.45 9.50
N PRO A 204 20.34 -3.15 8.44
CA PRO A 204 19.85 -4.52 8.16
C PRO A 204 20.07 -5.51 9.32
N ALA A 205 21.17 -5.36 10.06
CA ALA A 205 21.51 -6.22 11.19
C ALA A 205 20.59 -6.00 12.41
N ASP A 206 20.05 -4.79 12.55
CA ASP A 206 19.20 -4.40 13.68
C ASP A 206 17.71 -4.48 13.35
N ARG A 207 17.38 -5.14 12.29
CA ARG A 207 16.00 -5.28 11.82
C ARG A 207 15.14 -5.93 12.90
N ARG A 208 14.16 -5.18 13.36
CA ARG A 208 13.09 -5.66 14.23
C ARG A 208 11.83 -5.85 13.42
N LEU A 209 11.33 -7.06 13.44
CA LEU A 209 10.11 -7.44 12.76
C LEU A 209 9.12 -7.97 13.80
N MET A 210 8.00 -7.27 13.92
CA MET A 210 6.86 -7.67 14.75
C MET A 210 5.70 -8.04 13.82
N ILE A 211 5.11 -9.21 14.04
CA ILE A 211 3.97 -9.69 13.26
C ILE A 211 2.86 -10.05 14.25
N TRP A 212 1.74 -9.37 14.13
CA TRP A 212 0.54 -9.62 14.93
C TRP A 212 -0.54 -10.27 14.07
N LYS A 213 -1.12 -11.31 14.62
CA LYS A 213 -2.35 -11.92 14.10
C LYS A 213 -3.55 -11.25 14.75
N ASP A 214 -4.74 -11.66 14.34
CA ASP A 214 -5.96 -11.35 15.08
C ASP A 214 -5.91 -11.91 16.51
N ASN A 215 -6.66 -11.31 17.41
CA ASN A 215 -6.68 -11.67 18.84
C ASN A 215 -5.32 -11.57 19.56
N ASP A 216 -4.36 -10.85 19.01
CA ASP A 216 -3.05 -10.67 19.62
C ASP A 216 -3.02 -9.39 20.47
N ALA A 217 -3.24 -9.53 21.76
CA ALA A 217 -3.27 -8.42 22.72
C ALA A 217 -1.88 -7.77 22.97
N THR A 218 -0.81 -8.29 22.36
CA THR A 218 0.53 -7.69 22.46
C THR A 218 0.75 -6.53 21.50
N ASP A 219 -0.21 -6.29 20.60
CA ASP A 219 -0.18 -5.15 19.69
C ASP A 219 -0.51 -3.84 20.45
N GLU A 220 0.52 -3.12 20.84
CA GLU A 220 0.38 -1.85 21.57
C GLU A 220 -0.28 -0.73 20.73
N PHE A 221 -0.29 -0.86 19.39
CA PHE A 221 -0.92 0.10 18.47
C PHE A 221 -2.39 -0.21 18.17
N ALA A 222 -2.86 -1.39 18.55
CA ALA A 222 -4.26 -1.82 18.45
C ALA A 222 -4.61 -2.73 19.62
N PRO A 223 -4.65 -2.21 20.86
CA PRO A 223 -4.78 -3.00 22.08
C PRO A 223 -6.14 -3.68 22.24
N ASN A 224 -7.14 -3.25 21.47
CA ASN A 224 -8.46 -3.87 21.47
C ASN A 224 -8.50 -4.94 20.37
N VAL A 225 -8.64 -6.18 20.76
CA VAL A 225 -8.61 -7.33 19.83
C VAL A 225 -10.01 -7.79 19.43
N LEU A 226 -10.12 -8.24 18.20
CA LEU A 226 -11.31 -8.92 17.65
C LEU A 226 -10.84 -10.11 16.83
N SER A 227 -11.56 -11.22 16.91
CA SER A 227 -11.34 -12.37 16.05
C SER A 227 -11.48 -12.00 14.58
N CYS A 228 -10.59 -12.50 13.74
CA CYS A 228 -10.58 -12.25 12.28
C CYS A 228 -10.51 -10.76 11.90
N VAL A 229 -9.87 -9.92 12.72
CA VAL A 229 -9.64 -8.50 12.46
C VAL A 229 -8.24 -8.09 12.88
N VAL A 230 -7.54 -7.37 12.00
CA VAL A 230 -6.35 -6.59 12.35
C VAL A 230 -6.52 -5.15 11.87
N TYR A 231 -6.01 -4.18 12.62
CA TYR A 231 -6.14 -2.78 12.23
C TYR A 231 -5.00 -1.92 12.76
N ASN A 232 -4.75 -0.82 12.08
CA ASN A 232 -3.98 0.30 12.57
C ASN A 232 -4.64 1.59 12.07
N ASP A 233 -5.28 2.30 12.99
CA ASP A 233 -5.98 3.56 12.74
C ASP A 233 -5.37 4.72 13.54
N GLU A 234 -4.20 4.50 14.14
CA GLU A 234 -3.54 5.47 15.02
C GLU A 234 -4.47 6.03 16.12
N GLY A 235 -5.37 5.19 16.62
CA GLY A 235 -6.32 5.58 17.68
C GLY A 235 -7.48 6.45 17.21
N ARG A 236 -7.78 6.50 15.91
CA ARG A 236 -8.84 7.33 15.32
C ARG A 236 -10.25 6.75 15.46
N GLY A 237 -10.41 5.66 16.21
CA GLY A 237 -11.73 5.18 16.65
C GLY A 237 -12.39 4.14 15.74
N ALA A 238 -11.64 3.37 14.96
CA ALA A 238 -12.19 2.27 14.17
C ALA A 238 -12.82 1.15 15.03
N PHE A 239 -12.24 0.84 16.17
CA PHE A 239 -12.61 -0.31 16.98
C PHE A 239 -14.09 -0.39 17.37
N PRO A 240 -14.78 0.67 17.86
CA PRO A 240 -16.21 0.59 18.18
C PRO A 240 -17.06 0.16 16.99
N THR A 241 -16.77 0.68 15.80
CA THR A 241 -17.48 0.33 14.55
C THR A 241 -17.19 -1.11 14.14
N LEU A 242 -15.93 -1.55 14.20
CA LEU A 242 -15.54 -2.93 13.93
C LEU A 242 -16.23 -3.91 14.89
N LYS A 243 -16.25 -3.59 16.19
CA LYS A 243 -16.89 -4.42 17.20
C LYS A 243 -18.41 -4.54 16.99
N SER A 244 -19.08 -3.43 16.69
CA SER A 244 -20.54 -3.44 16.48
C SER A 244 -20.94 -4.09 15.15
N GLY A 245 -20.05 -4.05 14.15
CA GLY A 245 -20.24 -4.64 12.82
C GLY A 245 -19.74 -6.08 12.69
N HIS A 246 -19.07 -6.62 13.71
CA HIS A 246 -18.49 -7.96 13.65
C HIS A 246 -19.52 -9.03 13.24
N GLY A 247 -19.19 -9.86 12.27
CA GLY A 247 -20.09 -10.83 11.65
C GLY A 247 -21.00 -10.27 10.56
N LYS A 248 -20.89 -8.97 10.26
CA LYS A 248 -21.71 -8.27 9.25
C LYS A 248 -20.87 -7.29 8.41
N LEU A 249 -19.55 -7.31 8.60
CA LEU A 249 -18.68 -6.46 7.81
C LEU A 249 -18.67 -6.92 6.36
N ASN A 250 -18.73 -5.97 5.44
CA ASN A 250 -18.64 -6.17 3.99
C ASN A 250 -17.93 -4.98 3.37
N GLY A 251 -17.74 -4.99 2.05
CA GLY A 251 -17.05 -3.92 1.33
C GLY A 251 -17.63 -2.55 1.60
N GLU A 252 -18.96 -2.41 1.58
CA GLU A 252 -19.63 -1.11 1.81
C GLU A 252 -19.50 -0.64 3.26
N ALA A 253 -19.56 -1.55 4.23
CA ALA A 253 -19.35 -1.22 5.63
C ALA A 253 -17.92 -0.72 5.87
N LEU A 254 -16.94 -1.35 5.21
CA LEU A 254 -15.55 -0.91 5.30
C LEU A 254 -15.28 0.37 4.50
N VAL A 255 -15.96 0.64 3.40
CA VAL A 255 -15.94 1.95 2.73
C VAL A 255 -16.44 3.05 3.67
N LYS A 256 -17.56 2.83 4.37
CA LYS A 256 -18.07 3.79 5.35
C LYS A 256 -17.06 4.02 6.48
N LEU A 257 -16.46 2.96 6.99
CA LEU A 257 -15.46 3.07 8.06
C LEU A 257 -14.20 3.79 7.56
N ALA A 258 -13.69 3.43 6.38
CA ALA A 258 -12.56 4.11 5.75
C ALA A 258 -12.80 5.62 5.58
N ASN A 259 -14.04 6.03 5.34
CA ASN A 259 -14.41 7.45 5.23
C ASN A 259 -14.60 8.16 6.60
N GLN A 260 -14.60 7.42 7.72
CA GLN A 260 -14.75 7.98 9.07
C GLN A 260 -13.43 8.26 9.77
N ILE A 261 -12.38 7.51 9.42
CA ILE A 261 -11.11 7.48 10.15
C ILE A 261 -9.93 8.28 9.54
N PRO A 262 -10.03 8.95 8.37
CA PRO A 262 -8.88 9.68 7.82
C PRO A 262 -8.56 10.94 8.61
N ILE A 263 -7.35 11.43 8.44
CA ILE A 263 -6.96 12.75 8.93
C ILE A 263 -7.57 13.80 8.00
N LYS A 264 -8.48 14.60 8.55
CA LYS A 264 -9.10 15.70 7.82
C LYS A 264 -8.07 16.77 7.45
N GLY A 265 -8.16 17.25 6.23
CA GLY A 265 -7.19 18.19 5.66
C GLY A 265 -6.09 17.52 4.84
N GLY A 266 -6.11 16.17 4.70
CA GLY A 266 -5.07 15.46 4.00
C GLY A 266 -5.47 14.15 3.33
N ASN A 267 -6.73 13.73 3.38
CA ASN A 267 -7.12 12.42 2.87
C ASN A 267 -7.14 12.38 1.33
N VAL A 268 -6.13 11.74 0.75
CA VAL A 268 -5.84 11.73 -0.70
C VAL A 268 -6.47 10.55 -1.41
N ILE A 269 -6.37 9.34 -0.84
CA ILE A 269 -6.91 8.10 -1.42
C ILE A 269 -7.52 7.24 -0.32
N ASN A 270 -8.69 6.67 -0.58
CA ASN A 270 -9.26 5.56 0.17
C ASN A 270 -9.49 4.38 -0.76
N VAL A 271 -9.00 3.21 -0.35
CA VAL A 271 -9.19 1.95 -1.07
C VAL A 271 -9.72 0.90 -0.12
N VAL A 272 -10.67 0.10 -0.58
CA VAL A 272 -11.10 -1.14 0.06
C VAL A 272 -10.96 -2.25 -0.96
N TYR A 273 -10.23 -3.29 -0.63
CA TYR A 273 -10.10 -4.51 -1.42
C TYR A 273 -11.02 -5.59 -0.89
N ASP A 274 -11.78 -6.24 -1.75
CA ASP A 274 -12.28 -7.59 -1.58
C ASP A 274 -11.24 -8.52 -2.20
N ALA A 275 -10.32 -8.99 -1.37
CA ALA A 275 -9.20 -9.80 -1.83
C ALA A 275 -9.61 -11.24 -2.19
N THR A 276 -10.80 -11.67 -1.76
CA THR A 276 -11.36 -12.98 -2.11
C THR A 276 -11.96 -12.94 -3.50
N ASP A 277 -12.74 -11.90 -3.82
CA ASP A 277 -13.47 -11.78 -5.09
C ASP A 277 -12.77 -10.89 -6.13
N LEU A 278 -11.57 -10.34 -5.80
CA LEU A 278 -10.81 -9.48 -6.69
C LEU A 278 -11.58 -8.22 -7.12
N LYS A 279 -12.24 -7.59 -6.16
CA LYS A 279 -12.93 -6.31 -6.34
C LYS A 279 -12.25 -5.23 -5.52
N MET A 280 -12.44 -3.99 -5.92
CA MET A 280 -11.97 -2.87 -5.11
C MET A 280 -12.93 -1.69 -5.20
N TRP A 281 -13.10 -0.98 -4.08
CA TRP A 281 -13.69 0.35 -4.03
C TRP A 281 -12.55 1.34 -3.89
N VAL A 282 -12.54 2.35 -4.73
CA VAL A 282 -11.49 3.37 -4.71
C VAL A 282 -12.09 4.75 -4.79
N THR A 283 -11.51 5.66 -4.02
CA THR A 283 -11.84 7.08 -4.04
C THR A 283 -10.57 7.90 -3.99
N TYR A 284 -10.49 8.91 -4.82
CA TYR A 284 -9.42 9.92 -4.79
C TYR A 284 -9.99 11.26 -4.39
N ALA A 285 -9.19 12.08 -3.72
CA ALA A 285 -9.44 13.50 -3.61
C ALA A 285 -9.49 14.16 -4.99
N HIS A 286 -10.20 15.28 -5.11
CA HIS A 286 -10.28 16.06 -6.35
C HIS A 286 -10.46 17.54 -6.05
N GLY A 287 -9.58 18.37 -6.57
CA GLY A 287 -9.58 19.78 -6.23
C GLY A 287 -9.38 19.99 -4.73
N SER A 288 -10.34 20.61 -4.06
CA SER A 288 -10.35 20.79 -2.59
C SER A 288 -11.17 19.75 -1.84
N GLU A 289 -11.83 18.82 -2.55
CA GLU A 289 -12.59 17.74 -1.92
C GLU A 289 -11.65 16.58 -1.57
N GLU A 290 -11.66 16.18 -0.32
CA GLU A 290 -10.90 15.03 0.17
C GLU A 290 -11.56 13.70 -0.25
N ALA A 291 -10.78 12.61 -0.30
CA ALA A 291 -11.29 11.32 -0.74
C ALA A 291 -12.50 10.85 0.08
N TYR A 292 -12.50 11.04 1.41
CA TYR A 292 -13.62 10.63 2.26
C TYR A 292 -14.93 11.39 2.00
N GLN A 293 -14.89 12.52 1.31
CA GLN A 293 -16.05 13.35 0.96
C GLN A 293 -16.69 12.91 -0.36
N ARG A 294 -16.08 12.01 -1.07
CA ARG A 294 -16.45 11.64 -2.44
C ARG A 294 -16.99 10.20 -2.51
N PRO A 295 -17.84 9.89 -3.48
CA PRO A 295 -18.31 8.52 -3.68
C PRO A 295 -17.17 7.61 -4.14
N SER A 296 -17.16 6.39 -3.63
CA SER A 296 -16.25 5.33 -4.09
C SER A 296 -16.73 4.72 -5.40
N VAL A 297 -15.80 4.33 -6.25
CA VAL A 297 -16.05 3.59 -7.47
C VAL A 297 -15.69 2.12 -7.23
N LEU A 298 -16.65 1.22 -7.49
CA LEU A 298 -16.42 -0.22 -7.45
C LEU A 298 -15.83 -0.67 -8.80
N ILE A 299 -14.73 -1.40 -8.73
CA ILE A 299 -14.07 -2.03 -9.87
C ILE A 299 -13.99 -3.54 -9.63
N ASP A 300 -14.54 -4.33 -10.55
CA ASP A 300 -14.33 -5.77 -10.59
C ASP A 300 -13.15 -6.05 -11.54
N LEU A 301 -12.02 -6.48 -10.96
CA LEU A 301 -10.77 -6.66 -11.72
C LEU A 301 -10.88 -7.77 -12.76
N ARG A 302 -11.69 -8.80 -12.51
CA ARG A 302 -11.92 -9.88 -13.48
C ARG A 302 -12.62 -9.39 -14.74
N GLN A 303 -13.52 -8.41 -14.60
CA GLN A 303 -14.22 -7.81 -15.75
C GLN A 303 -13.31 -6.89 -16.56
N VAL A 304 -12.39 -6.17 -15.89
CA VAL A 304 -11.50 -5.21 -16.55
C VAL A 304 -10.38 -5.92 -17.31
N VAL A 305 -9.82 -6.99 -16.72
CA VAL A 305 -8.67 -7.70 -17.32
C VAL A 305 -9.11 -8.78 -18.33
N GLY A 306 -10.35 -9.24 -18.22
CA GLY A 306 -10.91 -10.28 -19.10
C GLY A 306 -10.65 -11.70 -18.57
N PRO A 307 -11.40 -12.68 -19.08
CA PRO A 307 -11.40 -14.05 -18.56
C PRO A 307 -10.12 -14.85 -18.85
N ASP A 308 -9.32 -14.40 -19.82
CA ASP A 308 -8.13 -15.14 -20.28
C ASP A 308 -6.86 -14.87 -19.44
N VAL A 309 -6.95 -13.94 -18.48
CA VAL A 309 -5.82 -13.63 -17.58
C VAL A 309 -5.86 -14.59 -16.40
N SER A 310 -5.04 -15.64 -16.49
CA SER A 310 -4.82 -16.56 -15.36
C SER A 310 -3.99 -15.88 -14.27
N ALA A 311 -4.19 -16.27 -13.02
CA ALA A 311 -3.43 -15.76 -11.87
C ALA A 311 -1.93 -16.06 -11.99
N THR A 312 -1.51 -16.99 -12.83
CA THR A 312 -0.10 -17.36 -12.98
C THR A 312 0.24 -17.43 -14.47
N ARG A 313 1.13 -16.55 -14.92
CA ARG A 313 1.90 -16.80 -16.13
C ARG A 313 3.26 -17.35 -15.70
N THR A 314 3.46 -18.65 -15.82
CA THR A 314 4.77 -19.26 -15.63
C THR A 314 5.73 -18.76 -16.71
N ALA A 315 6.98 -18.53 -16.33
CA ALA A 315 8.02 -18.32 -17.32
C ALA A 315 7.97 -19.48 -18.33
N ALA A 316 7.95 -19.17 -19.60
CA ALA A 316 8.20 -20.17 -20.63
C ALA A 316 9.55 -20.85 -20.34
N PRO A 317 9.68 -22.18 -20.48
CA PRO A 317 10.89 -22.91 -20.16
C PRO A 317 12.09 -22.45 -20.97
#